data_20690c87f8fc49a379c0a5bf6f5cd347
#
_entry.id   20690c87f8fc49a379c0a5bf6f5cd347
#
_cell.length_a   1.000
_cell.length_b   1.000
_cell.length_c   1.000
_cell.angle_alpha   90.00
_cell.angle_beta   90.00
_cell.angle_gamma   90.00
#
_symmetry.space_group_name_H-M   'P 1'
#
loop_
_entity.id
_entity.type
_entity.pdbx_description
1 polymer ?
#
loop_
_entity_poly.entity_id
_entity_poly.type
_entity_poly.pdbx_seq_one_letter_code
_entity_poly.pdbx_strand_id
1 'polypeptide(L)'
;MRVVLLAGGMGTRLQEETTVRPKPMVEIGGKPILWHIMKHYAHHGCDDFYVALGYMGDFIKGYFLDRYNLAGNLTIDFAKGMVRRENTETESWTINLVETGLHSMT
;
A
#
# COMPACT_ATOMS: atom_id res chain seq x y z
N MET A 1 -6.35 17.41 -2.73
CA MET A 1 -6.56 16.88 -4.10
C MET A 1 -6.50 15.37 -4.08
N ARG A 2 -7.37 14.74 -4.84
CA ARG A 2 -7.49 13.28 -4.82
C ARG A 2 -6.85 12.69 -6.06
N VAL A 3 -6.11 11.61 -5.88
CA VAL A 3 -5.43 10.93 -6.97
C VAL A 3 -5.90 9.49 -7.02
N VAL A 4 -6.27 9.02 -8.21
CA VAL A 4 -6.68 7.63 -8.39
C VAL A 4 -5.57 6.90 -9.13
N LEU A 5 -5.08 5.82 -8.53
CA LEU A 5 -4.00 5.04 -9.09
C LEU A 5 -4.51 3.65 -9.42
N LEU A 6 -4.16 3.15 -10.58
CA LEU A 6 -4.60 1.83 -11.00
C LEU A 6 -3.48 0.84 -10.74
N ALA A 7 -3.74 -0.10 -9.86
CA ALA A 7 -2.75 -1.10 -9.49
C ALA A 7 -3.24 -2.51 -9.77
N GLY A 8 -4.18 -2.65 -10.69
CA GLY A 8 -4.82 -3.93 -10.92
C GLY A 8 -4.33 -4.72 -12.11
N GLY A 9 -3.24 -4.34 -12.71
CA GLY A 9 -2.76 -5.06 -13.88
C GLY A 9 -2.34 -6.48 -13.57
N MET A 10 -2.25 -7.30 -14.59
CA MET A 10 -1.89 -8.69 -14.41
C MET A 10 -0.42 -8.90 -14.14
N GLY A 11 0.40 -7.95 -14.47
CA GLY A 11 1.82 -8.05 -14.17
C GLY A 11 2.56 -9.08 -14.98
N THR A 12 2.11 -9.36 -16.18
CA THR A 12 2.69 -10.46 -16.93
C THR A 12 4.04 -10.14 -17.53
N ARG A 13 4.43 -8.89 -17.51
CA ARG A 13 5.67 -8.51 -18.14
C ARG A 13 6.92 -8.85 -17.36
N LEU A 14 6.82 -8.80 -16.06
CA LEU A 14 7.96 -9.07 -15.20
C LEU A 14 7.69 -10.37 -14.49
N GLN A 15 7.94 -11.44 -15.18
CA GLN A 15 7.43 -12.73 -14.75
C GLN A 15 7.83 -13.14 -13.37
N GLU A 16 9.12 -13.09 -13.08
CA GLU A 16 9.54 -13.59 -11.79
C GLU A 16 9.13 -12.69 -10.64
N GLU A 17 9.27 -11.39 -10.86
CA GLU A 17 8.88 -10.47 -9.80
C GLU A 17 7.38 -10.51 -9.56
N THR A 18 6.62 -10.60 -10.63
CA THR A 18 5.18 -10.53 -10.48
C THR A 18 4.55 -11.82 -10.01
N THR A 19 5.32 -12.92 -9.95
CA THR A 19 4.78 -14.12 -9.31
C THR A 19 4.91 -14.01 -7.80
N VAL A 20 5.79 -13.16 -7.31
CA VAL A 20 5.97 -12.96 -5.89
C VAL A 20 5.18 -11.77 -5.40
N ARG A 21 5.12 -10.73 -6.18
CA ARG A 21 4.42 -9.51 -5.79
C ARG A 21 3.89 -8.82 -7.04
N PRO A 22 2.85 -7.99 -6.89
CA PRO A 22 2.33 -7.26 -8.06
C PRO A 22 3.34 -6.23 -8.53
N LYS A 23 3.24 -5.89 -9.80
CA LYS A 23 4.19 -4.99 -10.43
C LYS A 23 4.35 -3.66 -9.67
N PRO A 24 3.26 -3.01 -9.23
CA PRO A 24 3.44 -1.74 -8.51
C PRO A 24 4.16 -1.88 -7.20
N MET A 25 4.32 -3.10 -6.70
CA MET A 25 4.97 -3.33 -5.42
C MET A 25 6.41 -3.81 -5.57
N VAL A 26 6.93 -3.84 -6.79
CA VAL A 26 8.34 -4.10 -6.99
C VAL A 26 9.11 -2.95 -6.38
N GLU A 27 10.14 -3.25 -5.60
CA GLU A 27 10.80 -2.24 -4.80
C GLU A 27 11.99 -1.62 -5.50
N ILE A 28 12.13 -0.33 -5.33
CA ILE A 28 13.27 0.43 -5.80
C ILE A 28 13.75 1.21 -4.60
N GLY A 29 14.98 0.96 -4.18
CA GLY A 29 15.53 1.65 -3.03
C GLY A 29 14.79 1.35 -1.74
N GLY A 30 14.26 0.14 -1.62
CA GLY A 30 13.59 -0.28 -0.39
C GLY A 30 12.14 0.10 -0.29
N LYS A 31 11.59 0.75 -1.29
CA LYS A 31 10.20 1.14 -1.29
C LYS A 31 9.54 0.75 -2.60
N PRO A 32 8.26 0.35 -2.58
CA PRO A 32 7.58 -0.04 -3.80
C PRO A 32 7.45 1.09 -4.81
N ILE A 33 7.36 0.73 -6.07
CA ILE A 33 7.13 1.72 -7.10
C ILE A 33 5.89 2.55 -6.77
N LEU A 34 4.83 1.90 -6.28
CA LEU A 34 3.61 2.59 -5.92
C LEU A 34 3.87 3.69 -4.89
N TRP A 35 4.73 3.39 -3.89
CA TRP A 35 5.07 4.39 -2.90
C TRP A 35 5.76 5.60 -3.53
N HIS A 36 6.66 5.34 -4.48
CA HIS A 36 7.37 6.43 -5.14
C HIS A 36 6.43 7.31 -5.94
N ILE A 37 5.45 6.70 -6.58
CA ILE A 37 4.45 7.46 -7.33
C ILE A 37 3.65 8.35 -6.40
N MET A 38 3.21 7.80 -5.28
CA MET A 38 2.45 8.58 -4.32
C MET A 38 3.30 9.69 -3.71
N LYS A 39 4.57 9.41 -3.44
CA LYS A 39 5.47 10.42 -2.90
C LYS A 39 5.63 11.58 -3.87
N HIS A 40 5.69 11.27 -5.15
CA HIS A 40 5.79 12.30 -6.17
C HIS A 40 4.55 13.21 -6.14
N TYR A 41 3.37 12.61 -6.08
CA TYR A 41 2.15 13.42 -6.04
C TYR A 41 2.03 14.19 -4.73
N ALA A 42 2.49 13.60 -3.63
CA ALA A 42 2.44 14.28 -2.35
C ALA A 42 3.31 15.53 -2.36
N HIS A 43 4.41 15.47 -3.10
CA HIS A 43 5.28 16.63 -3.24
C HIS A 43 4.55 17.79 -3.89
N HIS A 44 3.49 17.52 -4.64
CA HIS A 44 2.70 18.54 -5.29
C HIS A 44 1.38 18.80 -4.56
N GLY A 45 1.31 18.40 -3.31
CA GLY A 45 0.15 18.71 -2.49
C GLY A 45 -0.98 17.71 -2.53
N CYS A 46 -0.76 16.55 -3.15
CA CYS A 46 -1.81 15.53 -3.24
C CYS A 46 -1.56 14.50 -2.16
N ASP A 47 -2.46 14.42 -1.19
CA ASP A 47 -2.28 13.50 -0.08
C ASP A 47 -3.46 12.56 0.13
N ASP A 48 -4.36 12.49 -0.82
CA ASP A 48 -5.53 11.63 -0.72
C ASP A 48 -5.53 10.71 -1.93
N PHE A 49 -5.21 9.44 -1.71
CA PHE A 49 -5.03 8.49 -2.79
C PHE A 49 -6.09 7.40 -2.76
N TYR A 50 -6.58 7.04 -3.94
CA TYR A 50 -7.46 5.90 -4.12
C TYR A 50 -6.73 4.94 -5.03
N VAL A 51 -6.48 3.73 -4.53
CA VAL A 51 -5.75 2.72 -5.28
C VAL A 51 -6.72 1.63 -5.67
N ALA A 52 -6.94 1.48 -6.96
CA ALA A 52 -7.83 0.44 -7.47
C ALA A 52 -7.05 -0.86 -7.55
N LEU A 53 -7.46 -1.84 -6.76
CA LEU A 53 -6.77 -3.11 -6.64
C LEU A 53 -7.32 -4.13 -7.62
N GLY A 54 -6.50 -5.10 -7.93
CA GLY A 54 -6.90 -6.21 -8.76
C GLY A 54 -5.99 -7.37 -8.44
N TYR A 55 -5.15 -7.77 -9.39
CA TYR A 55 -4.25 -8.90 -9.20
C TYR A 55 -3.39 -8.68 -7.96
N MET A 56 -3.44 -9.63 -7.05
CA MET A 56 -2.67 -9.62 -5.81
C MET A 56 -2.95 -8.37 -4.96
N GLY A 57 -4.21 -7.92 -4.97
CA GLY A 57 -4.57 -6.76 -4.16
C GLY A 57 -4.32 -6.95 -2.68
N ASP A 58 -4.44 -8.20 -2.21
CA ASP A 58 -4.20 -8.46 -0.79
C ASP A 58 -2.74 -8.21 -0.41
N PHE A 59 -1.82 -8.42 -1.34
CA PHE A 59 -0.43 -8.10 -1.06
C PHE A 59 -0.27 -6.60 -0.79
N ILE A 60 -0.95 -5.79 -1.59
CA ILE A 60 -0.86 -4.34 -1.44
C ILE A 60 -1.49 -3.89 -0.13
N LYS A 61 -2.67 -4.44 0.20
CA LYS A 61 -3.30 -4.12 1.47
C LYS A 61 -2.40 -4.48 2.64
N GLY A 62 -1.82 -5.68 2.59
CA GLY A 62 -0.95 -6.14 3.66
C GLY A 62 0.26 -5.24 3.83
N TYR A 63 0.84 -4.82 2.74
CA TYR A 63 2.02 -3.96 2.81
C TYR A 63 1.73 -2.67 3.56
N PHE A 64 0.65 -1.98 3.20
CA PHE A 64 0.36 -0.70 3.83
C PHE A 64 -0.11 -0.86 5.26
N LEU A 65 -0.86 -1.91 5.54
CA LEU A 65 -1.31 -2.16 6.90
C LEU A 65 -0.12 -2.48 7.80
N ASP A 66 0.82 -3.28 7.32
CA ASP A 66 2.00 -3.60 8.10
C ASP A 66 2.85 -2.36 8.36
N ARG A 67 2.98 -1.51 7.37
CA ARG A 67 3.74 -0.28 7.59
C ARG A 67 3.09 0.58 8.64
N TYR A 68 1.79 0.67 8.65
CA TYR A 68 1.10 1.44 9.67
C TYR A 68 1.29 0.81 11.05
N ASN A 69 1.12 -0.51 11.12
CA ASN A 69 1.19 -1.19 12.40
C ASN A 69 2.60 -1.20 12.99
N LEU A 70 3.61 -1.24 12.15
CA LEU A 70 4.98 -1.36 12.62
C LEU A 70 5.74 -0.06 12.66
N ALA A 71 5.13 1.02 12.25
CA ALA A 71 5.79 2.32 12.31
C ALA A 71 5.80 2.82 13.75
N GLY A 72 6.91 3.38 14.18
CA GLY A 72 7.01 3.94 15.51
C GLY A 72 7.15 2.86 16.58
N ASN A 73 6.59 3.12 17.73
CA ASN A 73 6.73 2.24 18.88
C ASN A 73 5.55 1.31 19.04
N LEU A 74 5.83 0.11 19.50
CA LEU A 74 4.80 -0.90 19.66
C LEU A 74 4.92 -1.49 21.05
N THR A 75 3.82 -1.51 21.79
CA THR A 75 3.77 -2.14 23.09
C THR A 75 2.74 -3.26 23.05
N ILE A 76 3.18 -4.47 23.38
CA ILE A 76 2.30 -5.61 23.40
C ILE A 76 2.22 -6.12 24.83
N ASP A 77 1.01 -6.15 25.37
CA ASP A 77 0.79 -6.63 26.73
C ASP A 77 0.09 -7.97 26.63
N PHE A 78 0.86 -9.03 26.74
CA PHE A 78 0.30 -10.37 26.62
C PHE A 78 -0.61 -10.72 27.78
N ALA A 79 -0.35 -10.15 28.95
CA ALA A 79 -1.18 -10.45 30.09
C ALA A 79 -2.59 -9.93 29.92
N LYS A 80 -2.73 -8.74 29.34
CA LYS A 80 -4.03 -8.14 29.12
C LYS A 80 -4.56 -8.35 27.71
N GLY A 81 -3.74 -8.91 26.83
CA GLY A 81 -4.13 -9.11 25.44
C GLY A 81 -4.33 -7.81 24.71
N MET A 82 -3.50 -6.81 24.96
CA MET A 82 -3.67 -5.50 24.37
C MET A 82 -2.45 -5.09 23.58
N VAL A 83 -2.67 -4.29 22.54
CA VAL A 83 -1.61 -3.76 21.72
C VAL A 83 -1.78 -2.26 21.64
N ARG A 84 -0.70 -1.54 21.87
CA ARG A 84 -0.71 -0.09 21.75
C ARG A 84 0.37 0.34 20.78
N ARG A 85 0.02 1.20 19.85
CA ARG A 85 0.93 1.70 18.83
C ARG A 85 1.07 3.21 18.98
N GLU A 86 2.31 3.68 18.86
CA GLU A 86 2.60 5.10 18.84
C GLU A 86 3.29 5.41 17.54
N ASN A 87 2.55 5.90 16.58
CA ASN A 87 3.11 6.26 15.29
C ASN A 87 3.80 7.59 15.40
N THR A 88 5.08 7.62 15.08
CA THR A 88 5.81 8.85 15.20
C THR A 88 6.17 9.41 13.85
N GLU A 89 6.35 8.58 12.88
CA GLU A 89 6.87 9.06 11.62
C GLU A 89 6.21 8.34 10.49
N THR A 90 5.17 8.88 9.98
CA THR A 90 4.52 8.32 8.81
C THR A 90 4.21 9.45 7.86
N GLU A 91 3.96 9.10 6.63
CA GLU A 91 3.46 10.08 5.69
C GLU A 91 2.05 10.48 6.12
N SER A 92 1.69 11.71 5.83
CA SER A 92 0.36 12.18 6.22
C SER A 92 -0.67 11.89 5.15
N TRP A 93 -0.46 10.86 4.38
CA TRP A 93 -1.35 10.50 3.28
C TRP A 93 -2.55 9.72 3.78
N THR A 94 -3.66 9.84 3.04
CA THR A 94 -4.79 8.94 3.19
C THR A 94 -4.79 8.02 2.00
N ILE A 95 -4.77 6.72 2.24
CA ILE A 95 -4.72 5.75 1.17
C ILE A 95 -5.95 4.87 1.27
N ASN A 96 -6.76 4.89 0.22
CA ASN A 96 -7.97 4.09 0.15
C ASN A 96 -7.72 2.94 -0.81
N LEU A 97 -7.67 1.73 -0.29
CA LEU A 97 -7.38 0.54 -1.08
C LEU A 97 -8.70 -0.11 -1.44
N VAL A 98 -9.10 0.04 -2.69
CA VAL A 98 -10.44 -0.30 -3.13
C VAL A 98 -10.42 -1.51 -4.03
N GLU A 99 -11.19 -2.52 -3.66
CA GLU A 99 -11.30 -3.72 -4.47
C GLU A 99 -12.14 -3.43 -5.68
N THR A 100 -11.57 -3.65 -6.85
CA THR A 100 -12.36 -3.57 -8.06
C THR A 100 -12.75 -4.96 -8.52
N GLY A 101 -11.88 -5.94 -8.27
CA GLY A 101 -12.19 -7.30 -8.61
C GLY A 101 -12.25 -7.55 -10.10
N LEU A 102 -12.03 -8.80 -10.47
CA LEU A 102 -12.16 -9.16 -11.86
C LEU A 102 -13.59 -9.23 -12.30
N HIS A 103 -14.49 -9.39 -11.35
CA HIS A 103 -15.90 -9.52 -11.68
C HIS A 103 -16.64 -8.22 -11.68
N SER A 104 -16.07 -7.19 -11.14
CA SER A 104 -16.80 -5.95 -10.93
C SER A 104 -16.77 -5.05 -12.13
N MET A 105 -16.15 -5.46 -13.18
CA MET A 105 -16.09 -4.64 -14.31
C MET A 105 -17.35 -4.57 -15.04
N THR A 106 -18.25 -5.26 -14.63
CA THR A 106 -19.54 -5.18 -15.28
C THR A 106 -20.19 -3.83 -15.09
#